data_0192e7d309e29ad47a8caf6a4f06198d
#
_entry.id   0192e7d309e29ad47a8caf6a4f06198d
#
_cell.length_a   1.000
_cell.length_b   1.000
_cell.length_c   1.000
_cell.angle_alpha   90.00
_cell.angle_beta   90.00
_cell.angle_gamma   90.00
#
_symmetry.space_group_name_H-M   'P 1'
#
loop_
_entity.id
_entity.type
_entity.pdbx_description
1 polymer ?
#
loop_
_entity_poly.entity_id
_entity_poly.type
_entity_poly.pdbx_seq_one_letter_code
_entity_poly.pdbx_strand_id
1 'polypeptide(L)'
;MKVGIIGAGIVGGAIEHWFAGDHELFIHDPVRDTTLADVTDHVDMAYIAVPTPMAEDGSCDLSIVESVLNDLPDGFTAVIKSTVVPGTTQRFHEEYPNLKIAYSPEFLVERRHLEDFGNQDILVCGTHHADVAELVFQQHREAGVLKRDQTFQVSPTQAELVKYTKNTYYAMKVIFANQMFDICDCLLYTSDAAADTPCVD
;
A
#
# COMPACT_ATOMS: atom_id res chain seq x y z
N MET A 1 10.61 -17.52 0.01
CA MET A 1 9.34 -17.98 -0.62
C MET A 1 9.27 -17.49 -2.05
N LYS A 2 8.26 -17.95 -2.83
CA LYS A 2 7.92 -17.32 -4.11
C LYS A 2 6.88 -16.23 -3.88
N VAL A 3 7.08 -15.05 -4.47
CA VAL A 3 6.20 -13.88 -4.29
C VAL A 3 5.92 -13.21 -5.62
N GLY A 4 4.64 -12.99 -5.92
CA GLY A 4 4.19 -12.24 -7.07
C GLY A 4 4.09 -10.74 -6.78
N ILE A 5 4.38 -9.91 -7.78
CA ILE A 5 4.19 -8.45 -7.75
C ILE A 5 3.53 -8.03 -9.06
N ILE A 6 2.39 -7.36 -8.96
CA ILE A 6 1.66 -6.81 -10.09
C ILE A 6 1.63 -5.29 -9.95
N GLY A 7 2.35 -4.60 -10.84
CA GLY A 7 2.67 -3.19 -10.76
C GLY A 7 3.99 -2.94 -10.02
N ALA A 8 5.00 -2.45 -10.75
CA ALA A 8 6.36 -2.20 -10.25
C ALA A 8 6.68 -0.69 -10.13
N GLY A 9 5.67 0.11 -9.78
CA GLY A 9 5.83 1.52 -9.45
C GLY A 9 6.51 1.74 -8.09
N ILE A 10 6.19 2.84 -7.41
CA ILE A 10 6.81 3.20 -6.11
C ILE A 10 6.63 2.08 -5.07
N VAL A 11 5.41 1.60 -4.89
CA VAL A 11 5.09 0.58 -3.87
C VAL A 11 5.61 -0.80 -4.28
N GLY A 12 5.29 -1.25 -5.50
CA GLY A 12 5.76 -2.54 -5.99
C GLY A 12 7.28 -2.60 -6.13
N GLY A 13 7.91 -1.50 -6.55
CA GLY A 13 9.37 -1.39 -6.60
C GLY A 13 10.04 -1.43 -5.23
N ALA A 14 9.37 -0.92 -4.19
CA ALA A 14 9.87 -1.04 -2.81
C ALA A 14 9.79 -2.50 -2.31
N ILE A 15 8.68 -3.20 -2.63
CA ILE A 15 8.55 -4.65 -2.33
C ILE A 15 9.65 -5.42 -3.06
N GLU A 16 9.82 -5.20 -4.36
CA GLU A 16 10.87 -5.82 -5.16
C GLU A 16 12.26 -5.64 -4.53
N HIS A 17 12.60 -4.38 -4.22
CA HIS A 17 13.91 -4.04 -3.68
C HIS A 17 14.23 -4.81 -2.39
N TRP A 18 13.30 -4.86 -1.45
CA TRP A 18 13.52 -5.44 -0.14
C TRP A 18 13.31 -6.95 -0.08
N PHE A 19 12.45 -7.49 -0.95
CA PHE A 19 12.15 -8.93 -0.95
C PHE A 19 13.14 -9.74 -1.80
N ALA A 20 13.86 -9.12 -2.74
CA ALA A 20 14.74 -9.82 -3.68
C ALA A 20 15.88 -10.61 -3.03
N GLY A 21 16.26 -10.28 -1.78
CA GLY A 21 17.31 -11.01 -1.04
C GLY A 21 16.85 -12.33 -0.43
N ASP A 22 15.56 -12.44 -0.10
CA ASP A 22 15.00 -13.52 0.73
C ASP A 22 13.89 -14.31 0.02
N HIS A 23 13.36 -13.77 -1.09
CA HIS A 23 12.28 -14.36 -1.86
C HIS A 23 12.60 -14.43 -3.36
N GLU A 24 12.05 -15.46 -4.03
CA GLU A 24 12.03 -15.55 -5.49
C GLU A 24 10.85 -14.73 -6.02
N LEU A 25 11.15 -13.70 -6.82
CA LEU A 25 10.15 -12.72 -7.25
C LEU A 25 9.71 -12.95 -8.69
N PHE A 26 8.39 -12.86 -8.91
CA PHE A 26 7.74 -12.90 -10.22
C PHE A 26 6.97 -11.60 -10.40
N ILE A 27 7.33 -10.81 -11.42
CA ILE A 27 6.88 -9.42 -11.52
C ILE A 27 6.19 -9.20 -12.87
N HIS A 28 4.98 -8.66 -12.80
CA HIS A 28 4.27 -8.12 -13.96
C HIS A 28 4.15 -6.60 -13.86
N ASP A 29 4.63 -5.92 -14.90
CA ASP A 29 4.41 -4.49 -15.11
C ASP A 29 4.42 -4.21 -16.61
N PRO A 30 3.40 -3.51 -17.17
CA PRO A 30 3.34 -3.22 -18.60
C PRO A 30 4.56 -2.48 -19.15
N VAL A 31 5.26 -1.69 -18.32
CA VAL A 31 6.47 -0.96 -18.72
C VAL A 31 7.68 -1.90 -18.87
N ARG A 32 7.63 -3.08 -18.24
CA ARG A 32 8.72 -4.09 -18.27
C ARG A 32 8.55 -5.16 -19.34
N ASP A 33 7.53 -5.03 -20.19
CA ASP A 33 7.21 -6.02 -21.23
C ASP A 33 6.99 -7.44 -20.68
N THR A 34 6.34 -7.53 -19.51
CA THR A 34 5.93 -8.77 -18.86
C THR A 34 4.42 -8.95 -18.91
N THR A 35 3.95 -10.16 -18.75
CA THR A 35 2.52 -10.51 -18.76
C THR A 35 2.05 -10.95 -17.37
N LEU A 36 0.75 -10.99 -17.14
CA LEU A 36 0.19 -11.52 -15.92
C LEU A 36 0.52 -13.00 -15.72
N ALA A 37 0.62 -13.78 -16.81
CA ALA A 37 1.02 -15.18 -16.79
C ALA A 37 2.45 -15.39 -16.24
N ASP A 38 3.36 -14.43 -16.44
CA ASP A 38 4.71 -14.47 -15.85
C ASP A 38 4.67 -14.45 -14.31
N VAL A 39 3.55 -14.11 -13.72
CA VAL A 39 3.29 -14.19 -12.28
C VAL A 39 2.43 -15.40 -11.94
N THR A 40 1.25 -15.53 -12.54
CA THR A 40 0.24 -16.52 -12.13
C THR A 40 0.63 -17.95 -12.43
N ASP A 41 1.53 -18.21 -13.39
CA ASP A 41 2.05 -19.54 -13.68
C ASP A 41 3.10 -20.04 -12.67
N HIS A 42 3.57 -19.15 -11.79
CA HIS A 42 4.69 -19.44 -10.89
C HIS A 42 4.36 -19.33 -9.41
N VAL A 43 3.30 -18.55 -9.06
CA VAL A 43 2.89 -18.26 -7.69
C VAL A 43 1.39 -18.34 -7.53
N ASP A 44 0.94 -18.61 -6.30
CA ASP A 44 -0.47 -18.61 -5.91
C ASP A 44 -0.88 -17.33 -5.19
N MET A 45 0.04 -16.35 -5.07
CA MET A 45 -0.16 -15.09 -4.36
C MET A 45 0.65 -13.96 -4.97
N ALA A 46 0.02 -12.78 -5.10
CA ALA A 46 0.71 -11.57 -5.52
C ALA A 46 0.26 -10.32 -4.74
N TYR A 47 1.20 -9.38 -4.59
CA TYR A 47 0.92 -8.00 -4.20
C TYR A 47 0.48 -7.20 -5.42
N ILE A 48 -0.69 -6.57 -5.33
CA ILE A 48 -1.24 -5.71 -6.39
C ILE A 48 -0.97 -4.25 -6.01
N ALA A 49 -0.03 -3.62 -6.73
CA ALA A 49 0.44 -2.26 -6.49
C ALA A 49 0.29 -1.39 -7.76
N VAL A 50 -0.87 -1.50 -8.41
CA VAL A 50 -1.22 -0.78 -9.63
C VAL A 50 -1.78 0.61 -9.32
N PRO A 51 -1.72 1.58 -10.28
CA PRO A 51 -2.30 2.90 -10.08
C PRO A 51 -3.82 2.86 -9.84
N THR A 52 -4.29 3.76 -8.94
CA THR A 52 -5.71 4.04 -8.70
C THR A 52 -5.92 5.55 -8.79
N PRO A 53 -5.94 6.13 -10.01
CA PRO A 53 -6.01 7.57 -10.19
C PRO A 53 -7.37 8.13 -9.77
N MET A 54 -7.42 9.45 -9.61
CA MET A 54 -8.68 10.15 -9.42
C MET A 54 -9.40 10.28 -10.78
N ALA A 55 -10.65 9.85 -10.84
CA ALA A 55 -11.52 10.03 -12.00
C ALA A 55 -11.97 11.49 -12.13
N GLU A 56 -12.59 11.85 -13.25
CA GLU A 56 -13.06 13.22 -13.53
C GLU A 56 -14.08 13.74 -12.52
N ASP A 57 -14.89 12.85 -11.94
CA ASP A 57 -15.87 13.17 -10.91
C ASP A 57 -15.29 13.22 -9.48
N GLY A 58 -13.98 13.01 -9.34
CA GLY A 58 -13.28 12.98 -8.06
C GLY A 58 -13.31 11.62 -7.34
N SER A 59 -13.93 10.60 -7.91
CA SER A 59 -13.90 9.25 -7.36
C SER A 59 -12.55 8.56 -7.59
N CYS A 60 -12.31 7.47 -6.88
CA CYS A 60 -11.15 6.61 -7.10
C CYS A 60 -11.42 5.67 -8.28
N ASP A 61 -10.62 5.73 -9.32
CA ASP A 61 -10.73 4.80 -10.45
C ASP A 61 -10.06 3.46 -10.08
N LEU A 62 -10.89 2.43 -9.98
CA LEU A 62 -10.49 1.07 -9.61
C LEU A 62 -10.35 0.13 -10.82
N SER A 63 -10.58 0.63 -12.03
CA SER A 63 -10.66 -0.18 -13.26
C SER A 63 -9.42 -1.06 -13.48
N ILE A 64 -8.24 -0.57 -13.16
CA ILE A 64 -6.99 -1.35 -13.31
C ILE A 64 -6.94 -2.48 -12.28
N VAL A 65 -7.33 -2.22 -11.02
CA VAL A 65 -7.39 -3.27 -9.99
C VAL A 65 -8.41 -4.33 -10.36
N GLU A 66 -9.59 -3.92 -10.80
CA GLU A 66 -10.67 -4.81 -11.26
C GLU A 66 -10.25 -5.64 -12.46
N SER A 67 -9.54 -5.04 -13.44
CA SER A 67 -8.99 -5.80 -14.57
C SER A 67 -8.00 -6.88 -14.11
N VAL A 68 -7.11 -6.55 -13.18
CA VAL A 68 -6.18 -7.55 -12.62
C VAL A 68 -6.95 -8.67 -11.93
N LEU A 69 -7.92 -8.36 -11.06
CA LEU A 69 -8.68 -9.36 -10.31
C LEU A 69 -9.49 -10.29 -11.24
N ASN A 70 -10.04 -9.76 -12.34
CA ASN A 70 -10.77 -10.54 -13.35
C ASN A 70 -9.90 -11.58 -14.05
N ASP A 71 -8.61 -11.29 -14.22
CA ASP A 71 -7.69 -12.15 -14.96
C ASP A 71 -6.92 -13.13 -14.05
N LEU A 72 -7.11 -13.07 -12.71
CA LEU A 72 -6.48 -14.00 -11.78
C LEU A 72 -7.17 -15.37 -11.80
N PRO A 73 -6.42 -16.48 -11.67
CA PRO A 73 -7.00 -17.83 -11.62
C PRO A 73 -7.74 -18.08 -10.30
N ASP A 74 -8.71 -18.99 -10.33
CA ASP A 74 -9.46 -19.42 -9.14
C ASP A 74 -8.51 -19.90 -8.03
N GLY A 75 -8.80 -19.51 -6.80
CA GLY A 75 -8.00 -19.84 -5.61
C GLY A 75 -6.80 -18.93 -5.38
N PHE A 76 -6.51 -18.02 -6.30
CA PHE A 76 -5.37 -17.11 -6.17
C PHE A 76 -5.54 -16.13 -4.99
N THR A 77 -4.42 -15.78 -4.35
CA THR A 77 -4.38 -14.80 -3.26
C THR A 77 -3.93 -13.44 -3.77
N ALA A 78 -4.83 -12.46 -3.72
CA ALA A 78 -4.60 -11.08 -4.14
C ALA A 78 -4.44 -10.17 -2.92
N VAL A 79 -3.24 -9.63 -2.70
CA VAL A 79 -2.96 -8.67 -1.62
C VAL A 79 -2.87 -7.26 -2.21
N ILE A 80 -3.93 -6.49 -2.06
CA ILE A 80 -4.03 -5.14 -2.60
C ILE A 80 -3.19 -4.19 -1.74
N LYS A 81 -2.24 -3.49 -2.38
CA LYS A 81 -1.41 -2.42 -1.82
C LYS A 81 -1.82 -1.05 -2.37
N SER A 82 -2.51 -1.01 -3.52
CA SER A 82 -3.05 0.21 -4.11
C SER A 82 -3.99 0.92 -3.15
N THR A 83 -3.99 2.24 -3.13
CA THR A 83 -4.91 3.01 -2.27
C THR A 83 -6.34 2.91 -2.82
N VAL A 84 -7.24 2.36 -2.02
CA VAL A 84 -8.65 2.16 -2.38
C VAL A 84 -9.58 2.75 -1.32
N VAL A 85 -10.80 3.11 -1.72
CA VAL A 85 -11.80 3.70 -0.81
C VAL A 85 -12.27 2.65 0.21
N PRO A 86 -12.50 3.03 1.49
CA PRO A 86 -13.01 2.11 2.50
C PRO A 86 -14.29 1.39 2.07
N GLY A 87 -14.28 0.05 2.18
CA GLY A 87 -15.34 -0.85 1.71
C GLY A 87 -15.06 -1.52 0.36
N THR A 88 -14.04 -1.06 -0.37
CA THR A 88 -13.68 -1.62 -1.70
C THR A 88 -13.27 -3.09 -1.61
N THR A 89 -12.40 -3.45 -0.69
CA THR A 89 -11.93 -4.84 -0.54
C THR A 89 -13.05 -5.78 -0.10
N GLN A 90 -13.98 -5.29 0.72
CA GLN A 90 -15.17 -6.06 1.09
C GLN A 90 -16.06 -6.32 -0.13
N ARG A 91 -16.29 -5.30 -0.97
CA ARG A 91 -17.01 -5.43 -2.24
C ARG A 91 -16.32 -6.43 -3.17
N PHE A 92 -15.01 -6.34 -3.34
CA PHE A 92 -14.25 -7.28 -4.16
C PHE A 92 -14.33 -8.73 -3.64
N HIS A 93 -14.35 -8.91 -2.33
CA HIS A 93 -14.53 -10.24 -1.75
C HIS A 93 -15.89 -10.86 -2.09
N GLU A 94 -16.92 -10.04 -2.23
CA GLU A 94 -18.26 -10.47 -2.65
C GLU A 94 -18.36 -10.70 -4.18
N GLU A 95 -17.70 -9.87 -4.98
CA GLU A 95 -17.68 -9.94 -6.44
C GLU A 95 -16.78 -11.05 -6.98
N TYR A 96 -15.68 -11.38 -6.26
CA TYR A 96 -14.69 -12.40 -6.64
C TYR A 96 -14.60 -13.52 -5.59
N PRO A 97 -15.65 -14.31 -5.38
CA PRO A 97 -15.70 -15.30 -4.30
C PRO A 97 -14.70 -16.45 -4.46
N ASN A 98 -14.13 -16.62 -5.65
CA ASN A 98 -13.11 -17.62 -5.95
C ASN A 98 -11.68 -17.16 -5.61
N LEU A 99 -11.50 -15.87 -5.24
CA LEU A 99 -10.20 -15.34 -4.85
C LEU A 99 -10.10 -15.16 -3.34
N LYS A 100 -8.89 -15.28 -2.81
CA LYS A 100 -8.58 -14.83 -1.45
C LYS A 100 -8.07 -13.40 -1.51
N ILE A 101 -8.87 -12.43 -1.09
CA ILE A 101 -8.50 -11.03 -1.20
C ILE A 101 -8.12 -10.46 0.18
N ALA A 102 -7.03 -9.71 0.21
CA ALA A 102 -6.57 -8.98 1.37
C ALA A 102 -6.19 -7.55 0.97
N TYR A 103 -6.25 -6.64 1.91
CA TYR A 103 -5.74 -5.28 1.81
C TYR A 103 -4.61 -5.06 2.80
N SER A 104 -3.43 -4.68 2.34
CA SER A 104 -2.30 -4.36 3.21
C SER A 104 -1.80 -2.95 2.90
N PRO A 105 -2.25 -1.92 3.66
CA PRO A 105 -1.84 -0.54 3.42
C PRO A 105 -0.33 -0.36 3.51
N GLU A 106 0.17 0.60 2.74
CA GLU A 106 1.51 1.12 2.84
C GLU A 106 1.48 2.56 3.41
N PHE A 107 2.59 3.01 3.96
CA PHE A 107 2.70 4.33 4.59
C PHE A 107 3.96 5.06 4.13
N LEU A 108 4.34 4.85 2.88
CA LEU A 108 5.55 5.36 2.27
C LEU A 108 5.42 6.85 1.92
N VAL A 109 6.52 7.58 2.08
CA VAL A 109 6.69 8.91 1.49
C VAL A 109 7.44 8.73 0.18
N GLU A 110 6.92 9.23 -0.93
CA GLU A 110 7.44 8.99 -2.28
C GLU A 110 8.96 9.16 -2.40
N ARG A 111 9.49 10.25 -1.85
CA ARG A 111 10.94 10.56 -1.90
C ARG A 111 11.81 9.65 -1.02
N ARG A 112 11.23 8.89 -0.08
CA ARG A 112 11.92 7.99 0.86
C ARG A 112 11.32 6.58 0.84
N HIS A 113 10.61 6.21 -0.19
CA HIS A 113 9.81 4.98 -0.22
C HIS A 113 10.61 3.71 0.10
N LEU A 114 11.85 3.60 -0.35
CA LEU A 114 12.71 2.46 -0.03
C LEU A 114 13.09 2.43 1.45
N GLU A 115 13.48 3.56 2.01
CA GLU A 115 13.83 3.68 3.43
C GLU A 115 12.61 3.40 4.33
N ASP A 116 11.48 4.02 4.01
CA ASP A 116 10.24 3.86 4.78
C ASP A 116 9.72 2.40 4.71
N PHE A 117 9.86 1.73 3.55
CA PHE A 117 9.48 0.31 3.43
C PHE A 117 10.38 -0.60 4.26
N GLY A 118 11.69 -0.36 4.27
CA GLY A 118 12.65 -1.15 5.06
C GLY A 118 12.62 -0.89 6.57
N ASN A 119 11.85 0.11 7.03
CA ASN A 119 11.79 0.51 8.43
C ASN A 119 10.35 0.64 8.93
N GLN A 120 9.48 -0.30 8.57
CA GLN A 120 8.07 -0.26 8.99
C GLN A 120 7.93 -0.51 10.50
N ASP A 121 7.26 0.39 11.21
CA ASP A 121 6.94 0.22 12.63
C ASP A 121 5.77 -0.74 12.84
N ILE A 122 4.81 -0.74 11.92
CA ILE A 122 3.59 -1.57 11.96
C ILE A 122 3.29 -2.15 10.58
N LEU A 123 2.73 -3.35 10.57
CA LEU A 123 2.17 -3.97 9.38
C LEU A 123 0.71 -4.36 9.63
N VAL A 124 -0.18 -3.87 8.78
CA VAL A 124 -1.61 -4.16 8.86
C VAL A 124 -2.01 -5.02 7.66
N CYS A 125 -2.82 -6.05 7.92
CA CYS A 125 -3.44 -6.86 6.89
C CYS A 125 -4.95 -6.98 7.16
N GLY A 126 -5.76 -6.43 6.29
CA GLY A 126 -7.21 -6.53 6.32
C GLY A 126 -7.69 -7.69 5.45
N THR A 127 -8.15 -8.75 6.08
CA THR A 127 -8.65 -9.92 5.38
C THR A 127 -9.54 -10.79 6.28
N HIS A 128 -10.42 -11.58 5.66
CA HIS A 128 -11.20 -12.63 6.33
C HIS A 128 -10.42 -13.96 6.43
N HIS A 129 -9.25 -14.07 5.79
CA HIS A 129 -8.42 -15.26 5.71
C HIS A 129 -7.18 -15.13 6.61
N ALA A 130 -7.19 -15.82 7.76
CA ALA A 130 -6.07 -15.74 8.71
C ALA A 130 -4.75 -16.28 8.15
N ASP A 131 -4.82 -17.29 7.29
CA ASP A 131 -3.67 -17.87 6.58
C ASP A 131 -3.01 -16.83 5.64
N VAL A 132 -3.80 -15.98 5.01
CA VAL A 132 -3.30 -14.89 4.14
C VAL A 132 -2.60 -13.81 4.96
N ALA A 133 -3.19 -13.40 6.09
CA ALA A 133 -2.56 -12.42 6.97
C ALA A 133 -1.20 -12.90 7.49
N GLU A 134 -1.14 -14.14 7.97
CA GLU A 134 0.13 -14.71 8.48
C GLU A 134 1.17 -14.86 7.37
N LEU A 135 0.78 -15.24 6.16
CA LEU A 135 1.68 -15.29 5.01
C LEU A 135 2.29 -13.91 4.70
N VAL A 136 1.47 -12.86 4.68
CA VAL A 136 1.93 -11.48 4.48
C VAL A 136 2.91 -11.06 5.58
N PHE A 137 2.60 -11.36 6.84
CA PHE A 137 3.45 -11.03 7.99
C PHE A 137 4.78 -11.78 7.93
N GLN A 138 4.75 -13.07 7.59
CA GLN A 138 5.95 -13.88 7.48
C GLN A 138 6.88 -13.37 6.37
N GLN A 139 6.36 -13.04 5.19
CA GLN A 139 7.16 -12.49 4.09
C GLN A 139 7.87 -11.20 4.48
N HIS A 140 7.19 -10.29 5.19
CA HIS A 140 7.80 -9.04 5.65
C HIS A 140 8.83 -9.27 6.77
N ARG A 141 8.61 -10.25 7.67
CA ARG A 141 9.62 -10.65 8.68
C ARG A 141 10.86 -11.23 8.04
N GLU A 142 10.70 -12.13 7.08
CA GLU A 142 11.82 -12.76 6.35
C GLU A 142 12.65 -11.72 5.59
N ALA A 143 12.00 -10.75 4.96
CA ALA A 143 12.67 -9.63 4.29
C ALA A 143 13.29 -8.59 5.25
N GLY A 144 13.11 -8.74 6.57
CA GLY A 144 13.71 -7.86 7.57
C GLY A 144 13.20 -6.43 7.57
N VAL A 145 12.01 -6.16 6.99
CA VAL A 145 11.48 -4.80 6.81
C VAL A 145 10.65 -4.29 7.99
N LEU A 146 10.45 -5.09 9.03
CA LEU A 146 9.74 -4.69 10.23
C LEU A 146 10.73 -4.25 11.30
N LYS A 147 10.76 -2.97 11.62
CA LYS A 147 11.57 -2.40 12.71
C LYS A 147 11.12 -2.88 14.08
N ARG A 148 9.82 -3.09 14.23
CA ARG A 148 9.17 -3.74 15.36
C ARG A 148 8.24 -4.80 14.82
N ASP A 149 8.18 -5.96 15.46
CA ASP A 149 7.27 -7.03 15.05
C ASP A 149 5.82 -6.74 15.52
N GLN A 150 5.28 -5.62 15.04
CA GLN A 150 3.92 -5.19 15.31
C GLN A 150 3.04 -5.47 14.08
N THR A 151 2.36 -6.60 14.11
CA THR A 151 1.49 -7.04 13.02
C THR A 151 0.04 -7.09 13.48
N PHE A 152 -0.89 -6.61 12.65
CA PHE A 152 -2.31 -6.52 12.98
C PHE A 152 -3.15 -7.08 11.85
N GLN A 153 -3.86 -8.19 12.13
CA GLN A 153 -4.96 -8.63 11.29
C GLN A 153 -6.22 -7.90 11.72
N VAL A 154 -6.90 -7.27 10.77
CA VAL A 154 -8.14 -6.52 10.98
C VAL A 154 -9.14 -6.86 9.86
N SER A 155 -10.37 -6.32 9.91
CA SER A 155 -11.27 -6.44 8.75
C SER A 155 -10.74 -5.62 7.55
N PRO A 156 -11.10 -5.98 6.31
CA PRO A 156 -10.68 -5.24 5.11
C PRO A 156 -10.96 -3.73 5.21
N THR A 157 -12.18 -3.36 5.56
CA THR A 157 -12.60 -1.95 5.69
C THR A 157 -11.82 -1.21 6.78
N GLN A 158 -11.47 -1.89 7.89
CA GLN A 158 -10.63 -1.26 8.93
C GLN A 158 -9.23 -0.96 8.41
N ALA A 159 -8.61 -1.87 7.65
CA ALA A 159 -7.29 -1.64 7.07
C ALA A 159 -7.29 -0.48 6.07
N GLU A 160 -8.32 -0.38 5.23
CA GLU A 160 -8.51 0.73 4.30
C GLU A 160 -8.69 2.07 5.05
N LEU A 161 -9.49 2.06 6.12
CA LEU A 161 -9.70 3.24 6.95
C LEU A 161 -8.41 3.71 7.65
N VAL A 162 -7.55 2.78 8.09
CA VAL A 162 -6.23 3.10 8.66
C VAL A 162 -5.39 3.89 7.66
N LYS A 163 -5.36 3.48 6.38
CA LYS A 163 -4.65 4.20 5.31
C LYS A 163 -5.20 5.62 5.13
N TYR A 164 -6.51 5.77 4.99
CA TYR A 164 -7.15 7.07 4.81
C TYR A 164 -6.95 7.99 6.00
N THR A 165 -7.10 7.48 7.22
CA THR A 165 -6.91 8.25 8.45
C THR A 165 -5.51 8.83 8.52
N LYS A 166 -4.47 8.02 8.24
CA LYS A 166 -3.07 8.47 8.27
C LYS A 166 -2.81 9.54 7.20
N ASN A 167 -3.24 9.30 5.96
CA ASN A 167 -3.04 10.24 4.86
C ASN A 167 -3.77 11.57 5.11
N THR A 168 -5.02 11.53 5.57
CA THR A 168 -5.79 12.73 5.90
C THR A 168 -5.17 13.51 7.04
N TYR A 169 -4.69 12.82 8.08
CA TYR A 169 -4.01 13.45 9.20
C TYR A 169 -2.74 14.19 8.76
N TYR A 170 -1.93 13.60 7.87
CA TYR A 170 -0.76 14.28 7.33
C TYR A 170 -1.13 15.48 6.47
N ALA A 171 -2.14 15.36 5.62
CA ALA A 171 -2.65 16.50 4.84
C ALA A 171 -3.13 17.65 5.73
N MET A 172 -3.86 17.34 6.80
CA MET A 172 -4.30 18.35 7.79
C MET A 172 -3.12 19.05 8.47
N LYS A 173 -2.07 18.32 8.85
CA LYS A 173 -0.87 18.93 9.45
C LYS A 173 -0.19 19.91 8.50
N VAL A 174 -0.06 19.55 7.22
CA VAL A 174 0.54 20.44 6.21
C VAL A 174 -0.30 21.68 6.00
N ILE A 175 -1.62 21.54 5.86
CA ILE A 175 -2.53 22.68 5.70
C ILE A 175 -2.46 23.61 6.92
N PHE A 176 -2.48 23.03 8.13
CA PHE A 176 -2.38 23.81 9.37
C PHE A 176 -1.06 24.57 9.45
N ALA A 177 0.07 23.93 9.14
CA ALA A 177 1.38 24.58 9.16
C ALA A 177 1.46 25.72 8.15
N ASN A 178 0.94 25.55 6.94
CA ASN A 178 0.90 26.61 5.92
C ASN A 178 0.03 27.80 6.38
N GLN A 179 -1.14 27.54 6.96
CA GLN A 179 -2.00 28.62 7.48
C GLN A 179 -1.33 29.38 8.64
N MET A 180 -0.64 28.67 9.53
CA MET A 180 0.12 29.32 10.61
C MET A 180 1.27 30.16 10.07
N PHE A 181 1.98 29.67 9.03
CA PHE A 181 3.00 30.45 8.36
C PHE A 181 2.43 31.74 7.76
N ASP A 182 1.33 31.68 7.03
CA ASP A 182 0.67 32.84 6.44
C ASP A 182 0.25 33.88 7.51
N ILE A 183 -0.28 33.41 8.65
CA ILE A 183 -0.64 34.27 9.77
C ILE A 183 0.61 34.97 10.36
N CYS A 184 1.70 34.22 10.57
CA CYS A 184 2.94 34.78 11.09
C CYS A 184 3.52 35.84 10.13
N ASP A 185 3.52 35.56 8.82
CA ASP A 185 3.97 36.47 7.78
C ASP A 185 3.14 37.77 7.78
N CYS A 186 1.80 37.66 7.83
CA CYS A 186 0.89 38.81 7.93
C CYS A 186 1.09 39.65 9.18
N LEU A 187 1.50 39.05 10.30
CA LEU A 187 1.75 39.72 11.55
C LEU A 187 3.17 40.26 11.68
N LEU A 188 4.00 40.17 10.64
CA LEU A 188 5.42 40.53 10.63
C LEU A 188 6.26 39.86 11.74
N TYR A 189 5.80 38.73 12.25
CA TYR A 189 6.65 37.84 13.03
C TYR A 189 7.64 37.16 12.06
N THR A 190 8.94 37.33 12.31
CA THR A 190 9.98 36.76 11.49
C THR A 190 9.86 35.24 11.43
N SER A 191 10.18 34.64 10.27
CA SER A 191 10.09 33.23 9.94
C SER A 191 10.80 32.26 10.91
N ASP A 192 11.63 32.75 11.81
CA ASP A 192 12.36 31.96 12.78
C ASP A 192 11.45 31.22 13.78
N ALA A 193 10.31 31.81 14.15
CA ALA A 193 9.36 31.16 15.05
C ALA A 193 8.55 30.02 14.37
N ALA A 194 8.39 30.07 13.05
CA ALA A 194 7.75 28.99 12.27
C ALA A 194 8.72 27.89 11.90
N ALA A 195 10.02 28.20 11.82
CA ALA A 195 11.08 27.22 11.57
C ALA A 195 11.36 26.33 12.79
N ASP A 196 11.04 26.82 14.00
CA ASP A 196 11.17 26.07 15.26
C ASP A 196 9.98 25.14 15.55
N THR A 197 8.91 25.16 14.72
CA THR A 197 7.90 24.09 14.80
C THR A 197 8.53 22.83 14.21
N PRO A 198 8.78 21.79 15.04
CA PRO A 198 9.35 20.56 14.51
C PRO A 198 8.46 20.06 13.37
N CYS A 199 9.07 19.87 12.18
CA CYS A 199 8.46 19.04 11.16
C CYS A 199 8.18 17.71 11.84
N VAL A 200 6.93 17.48 12.19
CA VAL A 200 6.53 16.24 12.84
C VAL A 200 6.61 15.19 11.76
N ASP A 201 7.71 14.40 11.82
CA ASP A 201 7.93 13.20 11.00
C ASP A 201 6.80 12.18 11.19
#